data_0bc85fb9fa7980f6e8c16e208f6b2ba6
#
_entry.id   0bc85fb9fa7980f6e8c16e208f6b2ba6
#
_cell.length_a   1.000
_cell.length_b   1.000
_cell.length_c   1.000
_cell.angle_alpha   90.00
_cell.angle_beta   90.00
_cell.angle_gamma   90.00
#
_symmetry.space_group_name_H-M   'P 1'
#
loop_
_entity.id
_entity.type
_entity.pdbx_description
1 polymer ?
#
loop_
_entity_poly.entity_id
_entity_poly.type
_entity_poly.pdbx_seq_one_letter_code
_entity_poly.pdbx_strand_id
1 'polypeptide(L)'
;MQPRAALRVPALAVLVALAVLGAAQAAELTGTDRPDRLVGTTGADTIRGRGGNDRIEGRAGGDLLQGGPGRDAILGQAGPDRVAVQADGARDTVACGLGLDVVNAEHHDVVADDCEVVTRQLSRDPFTGVGQHETQVEPDSASFGSTIVAVFQSGRIFAGGAEGTGWATSVDAGRTWRRGFLERVDDRASDPVVAYDRLHRTWLIATLGVAATAGGESSHLLVSRSADGLVWSRPAPAADDPAEDYDKEWLACDTWTSSPFYGRCYLVYLDVQSGEIRTRRSSDGGRTWSGPVAAPVPSPDYRGNGAYPVVRPDGGLLVFFSVYGSIDPAIDSIQLGRSLDGGATFEMSRRVASLFTEDIAGVRAPPFVSADVDAGGTVYATWADCRFSPECTANSIVLARSRDGVSWTQPRRVPFGPAETAVDRFVPALAVDPATRARGSLAVVAYSATQSHGCAGCQVVDAHLVRSGDGGTTWRAPVRLNAESIPLGWVADTGLGRMLADYVSLSYVGGRPMAVLSLATEPVAGELRQLIYATTRAP
;
A
#
# COMPACT_ATOMS: atom_id res chain seq x y z
N MET A 1 -71.23 24.17 63.90
CA MET A 1 -70.81 24.09 62.53
C MET A 1 -69.49 24.83 62.36
N GLN A 2 -68.38 24.13 62.32
CA GLN A 2 -67.05 24.73 62.14
C GLN A 2 -66.65 24.58 60.66
N PRO A 3 -66.04 25.57 60.04
CA PRO A 3 -65.56 25.47 58.66
C PRO A 3 -64.23 24.73 58.60
N ARG A 4 -64.09 23.84 57.67
CA ARG A 4 -62.90 23.07 57.36
C ARG A 4 -61.82 23.98 56.73
N ALA A 5 -60.61 23.95 57.30
CA ALA A 5 -59.43 24.60 56.72
C ALA A 5 -58.95 23.81 55.49
N ALA A 6 -58.75 24.52 54.37
CA ALA A 6 -58.15 23.99 53.14
C ALA A 6 -56.65 24.04 53.24
N LEU A 7 -56.02 22.89 53.16
CA LEU A 7 -54.55 22.74 53.02
C LEU A 7 -54.11 23.27 51.63
N ARG A 8 -53.32 24.29 51.61
CA ARG A 8 -52.60 24.73 50.41
C ARG A 8 -51.29 23.93 50.30
N VAL A 9 -51.16 23.10 49.24
CA VAL A 9 -49.92 22.47 48.86
C VAL A 9 -49.10 23.48 48.02
N PRO A 10 -47.82 23.75 48.36
CA PRO A 10 -47.01 24.60 47.52
C PRO A 10 -46.62 23.87 46.23
N ALA A 11 -46.86 24.46 45.07
CA ALA A 11 -46.38 23.98 43.80
C ALA A 11 -44.85 24.14 43.70
N LEU A 12 -44.14 23.01 43.67
CA LEU A 12 -42.71 22.96 43.42
C LEU A 12 -42.48 23.25 41.94
N ALA A 13 -42.01 24.43 41.59
CA ALA A 13 -41.56 24.78 40.25
C ALA A 13 -40.25 24.02 39.95
N VAL A 14 -40.34 22.96 39.17
CA VAL A 14 -39.14 22.29 38.59
C VAL A 14 -38.62 23.21 37.49
N LEU A 15 -37.54 23.93 37.74
CA LEU A 15 -36.76 24.59 36.70
C LEU A 15 -36.04 23.48 35.90
N VAL A 16 -36.55 23.13 34.74
CA VAL A 16 -35.80 22.39 33.72
C VAL A 16 -34.82 23.39 33.10
N ALA A 17 -33.58 23.38 33.56
CA ALA A 17 -32.49 24.04 32.85
C ALA A 17 -32.29 23.29 31.52
N LEU A 18 -32.82 23.81 30.42
CA LEU A 18 -32.37 23.42 29.09
C LEU A 18 -30.90 23.88 28.98
N ALA A 19 -29.97 22.94 29.15
CA ALA A 19 -28.63 23.14 28.66
C ALA A 19 -28.74 23.24 27.14
N VAL A 20 -28.67 24.44 26.60
CA VAL A 20 -28.38 24.67 25.19
C VAL A 20 -26.96 24.13 25.02
N LEU A 21 -26.82 22.91 24.52
CA LEU A 21 -25.59 22.41 23.93
C LEU A 21 -25.30 23.33 22.72
N GLY A 22 -24.56 24.40 22.96
CA GLY A 22 -23.95 25.16 21.86
C GLY A 22 -23.15 24.14 21.04
N ALA A 23 -23.37 24.10 19.72
CA ALA A 23 -22.55 23.31 18.85
C ALA A 23 -21.08 23.63 19.17
N ALA A 24 -20.28 22.59 19.47
CA ALA A 24 -18.86 22.76 19.72
C ALA A 24 -18.25 23.44 18.48
N GLN A 25 -17.61 24.58 18.69
CA GLN A 25 -17.10 25.39 17.57
C GLN A 25 -15.71 24.89 17.24
N ALA A 26 -15.52 24.39 16.01
CA ALA A 26 -14.20 24.02 15.49
C ALA A 26 -13.26 25.25 15.50
N ALA A 27 -12.00 25.03 15.89
CA ALA A 27 -10.96 26.05 15.83
C ALA A 27 -9.87 25.69 14.83
N GLU A 28 -9.27 26.69 14.22
CA GLU A 28 -8.04 26.59 13.47
C GLU A 28 -6.95 27.36 14.22
N LEU A 29 -5.97 26.63 14.78
CA LEU A 29 -4.88 27.19 15.57
C LEU A 29 -3.55 26.95 14.86
N THR A 30 -2.73 27.97 14.79
CA THR A 30 -1.38 27.88 14.22
C THR A 30 -0.39 28.51 15.17
N GLY A 31 0.63 27.76 15.54
CA GLY A 31 1.77 28.21 16.36
C GLY A 31 2.79 29.02 15.59
N THR A 32 3.97 29.14 16.16
CA THR A 32 5.11 29.90 15.63
C THR A 32 6.30 28.97 15.39
N ASP A 33 7.48 29.51 15.10
CA ASP A 33 8.72 28.73 15.02
C ASP A 33 9.43 28.62 16.41
N ARG A 34 8.69 28.77 17.49
CA ARG A 34 9.18 28.67 18.89
C ARG A 34 8.28 27.73 19.68
N PRO A 35 8.76 27.19 20.82
CA PRO A 35 7.92 26.37 21.67
C PRO A 35 6.60 27.05 22.05
N ASP A 36 5.50 26.42 21.63
CA ASP A 36 4.13 26.91 21.85
C ASP A 36 3.32 25.94 22.74
N ARG A 37 2.27 26.45 23.35
CA ARG A 37 1.22 25.63 23.95
C ARG A 37 -0.10 25.93 23.27
N LEU A 38 -0.58 24.97 22.45
CA LEU A 38 -1.80 25.07 21.67
C LEU A 38 -2.87 24.17 22.27
N VAL A 39 -4.04 24.71 22.52
CA VAL A 39 -5.14 23.97 23.16
C VAL A 39 -6.42 24.20 22.35
N GLY A 40 -6.98 23.12 21.84
CA GLY A 40 -8.21 23.11 21.07
C GLY A 40 -9.47 23.33 21.91
N THR A 41 -10.60 23.17 21.28
CA THR A 41 -11.94 23.35 21.83
C THR A 41 -12.58 22.00 22.19
N THR A 42 -13.89 21.88 22.10
CA THR A 42 -14.63 20.61 22.18
C THR A 42 -15.20 20.22 20.82
N GLY A 43 -14.86 20.93 19.76
CA GLY A 43 -15.24 20.66 18.37
C GLY A 43 -14.08 20.09 17.57
N ALA A 44 -14.33 19.71 16.35
CA ALA A 44 -13.30 19.18 15.45
C ALA A 44 -12.33 20.28 15.02
N ASP A 45 -11.14 20.32 15.64
CA ASP A 45 -10.15 21.38 15.46
C ASP A 45 -9.07 20.99 14.42
N THR A 46 -8.41 22.02 13.88
CA THR A 46 -7.17 21.86 13.13
C THR A 46 -6.07 22.65 13.83
N ILE A 47 -5.06 21.96 14.36
CA ILE A 47 -3.98 22.58 15.14
C ILE A 47 -2.64 22.27 14.50
N ARG A 48 -1.86 23.31 14.17
CA ARG A 48 -0.51 23.23 13.59
C ARG A 48 0.50 23.91 14.51
N GLY A 49 1.47 23.15 15.04
CA GLY A 49 2.56 23.65 15.88
C GLY A 49 3.50 24.56 15.11
N ARG A 50 3.84 24.21 13.87
CA ARG A 50 4.94 24.73 13.07
C ARG A 50 6.28 24.26 13.63
N GLY A 51 7.19 25.17 13.98
CA GLY A 51 8.52 24.81 14.49
C GLY A 51 8.67 25.09 15.98
N GLY A 52 9.60 24.40 16.61
CA GLY A 52 9.80 24.49 18.04
C GLY A 52 9.43 23.19 18.74
N ASN A 53 9.53 23.17 20.05
CA ASN A 53 9.11 22.00 20.84
C ASN A 53 7.73 22.31 21.44
N ASP A 54 6.69 21.86 20.77
CA ASP A 54 5.32 22.28 21.04
C ASP A 54 4.58 21.31 21.98
N ARG A 55 3.60 21.87 22.70
CA ARG A 55 2.60 21.08 23.41
C ARG A 55 1.23 21.34 22.81
N ILE A 56 0.66 20.32 22.19
CA ILE A 56 -0.63 20.36 21.49
C ILE A 56 -1.64 19.50 22.26
N GLU A 57 -2.82 20.05 22.55
CA GLU A 57 -3.94 19.36 23.20
C GLU A 57 -5.19 19.54 22.35
N GLY A 58 -5.73 18.45 21.71
CA GLY A 58 -6.94 18.47 20.89
C GLY A 58 -8.20 18.68 21.74
N ARG A 59 -8.33 17.97 22.85
CA ARG A 59 -9.47 17.87 23.78
C ARG A 59 -10.56 16.92 23.29
N ALA A 60 -11.68 17.45 22.83
CA ALA A 60 -12.78 16.63 22.34
C ALA A 60 -13.13 17.06 20.91
N GLY A 61 -13.57 16.11 20.10
CA GLY A 61 -13.81 16.32 18.69
C GLY A 61 -13.00 15.34 17.87
N GLY A 62 -13.10 15.41 16.56
CA GLY A 62 -12.23 14.64 15.66
C GLY A 62 -11.18 15.59 15.09
N ASP A 63 -10.04 15.70 15.76
CA ASP A 63 -9.07 16.76 15.55
C ASP A 63 -8.00 16.36 14.49
N LEU A 64 -7.47 17.35 13.79
CA LEU A 64 -6.25 17.21 12.99
C LEU A 64 -5.12 17.94 13.70
N LEU A 65 -4.15 17.16 14.21
CA LEU A 65 -3.04 17.67 15.01
C LEU A 65 -1.73 17.47 14.27
N GLN A 66 -1.00 18.55 14.02
CA GLN A 66 0.29 18.54 13.34
C GLN A 66 1.34 19.18 14.26
N GLY A 67 2.38 18.41 14.64
CA GLY A 67 3.49 18.92 15.46
C GLY A 67 4.33 19.93 14.70
N GLY A 68 4.88 19.50 13.58
CA GLY A 68 5.86 20.25 12.80
C GLY A 68 7.29 19.88 13.16
N PRO A 69 8.30 20.67 12.74
CA PRO A 69 9.68 20.44 13.12
C PRO A 69 9.94 20.72 14.60
N GLY A 70 10.52 19.75 15.30
CA GLY A 70 10.90 19.88 16.71
C GLY A 70 10.46 18.69 17.54
N ARG A 71 10.70 18.75 18.84
CA ARG A 71 10.27 17.69 19.75
C ARG A 71 8.93 18.05 20.38
N ASP A 72 7.88 17.43 19.88
CA ASP A 72 6.51 17.79 20.22
C ASP A 72 5.87 16.79 21.20
N ALA A 73 4.91 17.31 21.98
CA ALA A 73 4.05 16.52 22.84
C ALA A 73 2.60 16.73 22.43
N ILE A 74 1.99 15.72 21.81
CA ILE A 74 0.67 15.79 21.20
C ILE A 74 -0.30 14.89 21.97
N LEU A 75 -1.44 15.44 22.38
CA LEU A 75 -2.49 14.79 23.13
C LEU A 75 -3.83 14.96 22.38
N GLY A 76 -4.37 13.88 21.79
CA GLY A 76 -5.68 13.90 21.11
C GLY A 76 -6.81 14.07 22.12
N GLN A 77 -6.86 13.22 23.11
CA GLN A 77 -7.82 13.08 24.21
C GLN A 77 -9.11 12.37 23.79
N ALA A 78 -10.16 13.01 23.31
CA ALA A 78 -11.44 12.33 23.10
C ALA A 78 -12.06 12.65 21.73
N GLY A 79 -12.24 11.64 20.93
CA GLY A 79 -12.77 11.74 19.58
C GLY A 79 -11.84 11.05 18.58
N PRO A 80 -12.27 10.86 17.35
CA PRO A 80 -11.45 10.19 16.35
C PRO A 80 -10.40 11.16 15.77
N ASP A 81 -9.22 11.18 16.37
CA ASP A 81 -8.17 12.14 16.07
C ASP A 81 -7.22 11.66 14.97
N ARG A 82 -6.63 12.62 14.28
CA ARG A 82 -5.62 12.38 13.24
C ARG A 82 -4.37 13.18 13.58
N VAL A 83 -3.28 12.47 13.82
CA VAL A 83 -2.01 13.05 14.25
C VAL A 83 -0.95 12.82 13.17
N ALA A 84 -0.42 13.90 12.62
CA ALA A 84 0.71 13.87 11.72
C ALA A 84 1.93 14.48 12.41
N VAL A 85 2.94 13.65 12.69
CA VAL A 85 4.25 14.11 13.11
C VAL A 85 5.16 14.22 11.91
N GLN A 86 5.94 15.30 11.84
CA GLN A 86 6.79 15.57 10.69
C GLN A 86 8.07 14.74 10.74
N ALA A 87 8.50 14.27 9.58
CA ALA A 87 9.75 13.53 9.42
C ALA A 87 10.97 14.47 9.45
N ASP A 88 11.37 14.92 10.62
CA ASP A 88 12.48 15.87 10.82
C ASP A 88 13.65 15.30 11.64
N GLY A 89 13.52 14.06 12.13
CA GLY A 89 14.50 13.38 12.98
C GLY A 89 14.42 13.75 14.46
N ALA A 90 13.50 14.60 14.89
CA ALA A 90 13.22 14.82 16.30
C ALA A 90 12.38 13.68 16.89
N ARG A 91 12.33 13.57 18.19
CA ARG A 91 11.58 12.50 18.87
C ARG A 91 10.33 13.06 19.51
N ASP A 92 9.19 12.79 18.89
CA ASP A 92 7.90 13.22 19.36
C ASP A 92 7.24 12.22 20.33
N THR A 93 6.26 12.72 21.07
CA THR A 93 5.42 11.90 21.94
C THR A 93 3.94 12.13 21.60
N VAL A 94 3.22 11.05 21.30
CA VAL A 94 1.81 11.08 20.92
C VAL A 94 1.00 10.18 21.86
N ALA A 95 -0.06 10.74 22.46
CA ALA A 95 -1.10 9.99 23.15
C ALA A 95 -2.45 10.37 22.56
N CYS A 96 -3.22 9.38 22.11
CA CYS A 96 -4.45 9.59 21.34
C CYS A 96 -5.66 9.75 22.25
N GLY A 97 -5.86 8.82 23.19
CA GLY A 97 -6.95 8.87 24.15
C GLY A 97 -8.13 7.99 23.74
N LEU A 98 -9.33 8.54 23.65
CA LEU A 98 -10.55 7.79 23.32
C LEU A 98 -11.00 8.10 21.91
N GLY A 99 -11.03 7.10 21.06
CA GLY A 99 -11.48 7.26 19.67
C GLY A 99 -11.02 6.13 18.78
N LEU A 100 -11.20 6.31 17.49
CA LEU A 100 -10.47 5.55 16.48
C LEU A 100 -9.46 6.52 15.85
N ASP A 101 -8.25 6.48 16.36
CA ASP A 101 -7.23 7.48 16.11
C ASP A 101 -6.21 7.00 15.07
N VAL A 102 -5.76 7.94 14.23
CA VAL A 102 -4.79 7.66 13.15
C VAL A 102 -3.54 8.48 13.36
N VAL A 103 -2.39 7.81 13.49
CA VAL A 103 -1.09 8.46 13.68
C VAL A 103 -0.15 8.10 12.53
N ASN A 104 0.42 9.11 11.88
CA ASN A 104 1.58 8.96 11.02
C ASN A 104 2.82 9.45 11.78
N ALA A 105 3.74 8.54 12.08
CA ALA A 105 4.89 8.80 12.96
C ALA A 105 6.21 8.41 12.29
N GLU A 106 7.30 8.98 12.75
CA GLU A 106 8.64 8.50 12.45
C GLU A 106 8.97 7.21 13.24
N HIS A 107 10.06 6.57 12.86
CA HIS A 107 10.46 5.29 13.46
C HIS A 107 10.89 5.40 14.93
N HIS A 108 11.28 6.56 15.41
CA HIS A 108 11.78 6.79 16.78
C HIS A 108 10.83 7.56 17.67
N ASP A 109 9.67 7.98 17.17
CA ASP A 109 8.64 8.61 17.96
C ASP A 109 8.02 7.65 18.97
N VAL A 110 7.55 8.21 20.07
CA VAL A 110 6.84 7.48 21.11
C VAL A 110 5.34 7.64 20.88
N VAL A 111 4.70 6.58 20.41
CA VAL A 111 3.26 6.54 20.23
C VAL A 111 2.66 5.62 21.28
N ALA A 112 1.75 6.15 22.09
CA ALA A 112 1.11 5.44 23.18
C ALA A 112 0.21 4.28 22.68
N ASP A 113 -0.13 3.34 23.57
CA ASP A 113 -0.91 2.16 23.20
C ASP A 113 -2.40 2.45 22.98
N ASP A 114 -2.86 3.63 23.34
CA ASP A 114 -4.22 4.14 23.11
C ASP A 114 -4.45 4.70 21.69
N CYS A 115 -3.46 4.60 20.79
CA CYS A 115 -3.61 4.92 19.37
C CYS A 115 -3.88 3.64 18.57
N GLU A 116 -5.02 3.52 17.86
CA GLU A 116 -5.46 2.28 17.20
C GLU A 116 -4.82 2.06 15.84
N VAL A 117 -4.60 3.13 15.08
CA VAL A 117 -3.99 3.07 13.75
C VAL A 117 -2.68 3.83 13.77
N VAL A 118 -1.58 3.10 13.62
CA VAL A 118 -0.24 3.71 13.60
C VAL A 118 0.48 3.27 12.35
N THR A 119 0.85 4.23 11.50
CA THR A 119 1.79 4.02 10.42
C THR A 119 3.14 4.65 10.77
N ARG A 120 4.21 3.92 10.49
CA ARG A 120 5.58 4.40 10.75
C ARG A 120 6.36 4.55 9.47
N GLN A 121 7.05 5.66 9.35
CA GLN A 121 7.98 5.90 8.25
C GLN A 121 9.12 4.88 8.26
N LEU A 122 9.34 4.22 7.13
CA LEU A 122 10.40 3.24 6.91
C LEU A 122 11.59 3.81 6.16
N SER A 123 11.37 4.79 5.31
CA SER A 123 12.32 5.22 4.30
C SER A 123 12.94 6.58 4.60
N ARG A 124 13.99 6.90 3.86
CA ARG A 124 14.61 8.22 3.73
C ARG A 124 15.25 8.30 2.35
N ASP A 125 15.42 9.49 1.82
CA ASP A 125 16.15 9.72 0.58
C ASP A 125 17.52 10.34 0.85
N PRO A 126 18.64 9.63 0.61
CA PRO A 126 19.98 10.17 0.72
C PRO A 126 20.52 10.70 -0.62
N PHE A 127 19.76 10.53 -1.70
CA PHE A 127 20.23 10.84 -3.05
C PHE A 127 20.18 12.34 -3.30
N THR A 128 21.10 12.82 -4.16
CA THR A 128 21.21 14.21 -4.57
C THR A 128 21.41 14.34 -6.08
N GLY A 129 21.01 13.31 -6.83
CA GLY A 129 21.20 13.22 -8.28
C GLY A 129 20.09 13.89 -9.08
N VAL A 130 19.65 13.23 -10.17
CA VAL A 130 18.70 13.80 -11.13
C VAL A 130 17.24 13.48 -10.79
N GLY A 131 17.01 12.66 -9.79
CA GLY A 131 15.67 12.28 -9.33
C GLY A 131 14.95 13.43 -8.63
N GLN A 132 13.65 13.26 -8.46
CA GLN A 132 12.86 14.10 -7.57
C GLN A 132 13.20 13.69 -6.13
N HIS A 133 13.86 14.57 -5.39
CA HIS A 133 14.29 14.26 -4.02
C HIS A 133 13.11 14.07 -3.10
N GLU A 134 13.35 13.29 -2.03
CA GLU A 134 12.33 12.92 -1.04
C GLU A 134 11.08 12.29 -1.69
N THR A 135 11.28 11.50 -2.78
CA THR A 135 10.22 10.74 -3.43
C THR A 135 10.53 9.26 -3.42
N GLN A 136 9.71 8.50 -2.71
CA GLN A 136 9.80 7.06 -2.63
C GLN A 136 8.47 6.43 -3.01
N VAL A 137 8.53 5.47 -3.94
CA VAL A 137 7.37 4.88 -4.58
C VAL A 137 7.53 3.37 -4.74
N GLU A 138 6.48 2.69 -5.17
CA GLU A 138 6.48 1.27 -5.51
C GLU A 138 7.06 0.38 -4.41
N PRO A 139 6.46 0.40 -3.20
CA PRO A 139 6.90 -0.48 -2.14
C PRO A 139 6.36 -1.89 -2.32
N ASP A 140 7.22 -2.89 -2.12
CA ASP A 140 6.83 -4.26 -1.86
C ASP A 140 7.33 -4.74 -0.50
N SER A 141 6.70 -5.77 0.07
CA SER A 141 7.12 -6.35 1.33
C SER A 141 6.77 -7.83 1.43
N ALA A 142 7.65 -8.56 2.09
CA ALA A 142 7.40 -9.94 2.46
C ALA A 142 7.70 -10.17 3.94
N SER A 143 7.01 -11.14 4.55
CA SER A 143 7.20 -11.50 5.95
C SER A 143 7.45 -13.00 6.13
N PHE A 144 8.31 -13.35 7.07
CA PHE A 144 8.51 -14.72 7.53
C PHE A 144 8.85 -14.74 9.03
N GLY A 145 8.00 -15.39 9.83
CA GLY A 145 8.11 -15.35 11.29
C GLY A 145 7.90 -13.93 11.82
N SER A 146 8.88 -13.40 12.54
CA SER A 146 8.91 -12.01 13.02
C SER A 146 9.69 -11.07 12.11
N THR A 147 10.32 -11.59 11.05
CA THR A 147 11.08 -10.78 10.11
C THR A 147 10.19 -10.27 8.98
N ILE A 148 10.32 -9.00 8.69
CA ILE A 148 9.63 -8.30 7.60
C ILE A 148 10.71 -7.57 6.83
N VAL A 149 10.69 -7.72 5.51
CA VAL A 149 11.53 -6.93 4.60
C VAL A 149 10.63 -6.13 3.69
N ALA A 150 10.83 -4.83 3.64
CA ALA A 150 10.21 -3.93 2.69
C ALA A 150 11.28 -3.38 1.73
N VAL A 151 10.91 -3.18 0.47
CA VAL A 151 11.75 -2.60 -0.57
C VAL A 151 11.00 -1.52 -1.31
N PHE A 152 11.69 -0.55 -1.89
CA PHE A 152 11.06 0.59 -2.56
C PHE A 152 12.04 1.33 -3.47
N GLN A 153 11.51 2.05 -4.44
CA GLN A 153 12.28 3.05 -5.21
C GLN A 153 12.55 4.29 -4.37
N SER A 154 13.72 4.94 -4.54
CA SER A 154 14.08 6.21 -3.89
C SER A 154 14.72 7.17 -4.89
N GLY A 155 14.26 8.43 -4.88
CA GLY A 155 14.66 9.45 -5.86
C GLY A 155 14.00 9.20 -7.22
N ARG A 156 12.67 9.28 -7.30
CA ARG A 156 11.91 8.98 -8.53
C ARG A 156 12.33 9.86 -9.69
N ILE A 157 12.65 9.26 -10.83
CA ILE A 157 13.02 9.96 -12.05
C ILE A 157 11.77 10.13 -12.93
N PHE A 158 11.56 11.35 -13.48
CA PHE A 158 10.38 11.68 -14.28
C PHE A 158 10.16 10.70 -15.46
N ALA A 159 11.23 10.34 -16.17
CA ALA A 159 11.19 9.46 -17.33
C ALA A 159 11.04 7.98 -17.00
N GLY A 160 11.17 7.57 -15.74
CA GLY A 160 11.08 6.18 -15.30
C GLY A 160 12.22 5.73 -14.39
N GLY A 161 11.93 4.80 -13.49
CA GLY A 161 12.88 4.31 -12.48
C GLY A 161 13.21 5.36 -11.42
N ALA A 162 14.23 5.09 -10.64
CA ALA A 162 14.68 5.89 -9.52
C ALA A 162 16.21 5.87 -9.40
N GLU A 163 16.76 6.73 -8.55
CA GLU A 163 18.21 6.76 -8.30
C GLU A 163 18.73 5.52 -7.59
N GLY A 164 17.88 4.82 -6.84
CA GLY A 164 18.28 3.58 -6.20
C GLY A 164 17.12 2.83 -5.54
N THR A 165 17.45 1.61 -5.08
CA THR A 165 16.54 0.72 -4.36
C THR A 165 16.85 0.77 -2.87
N GLY A 166 15.87 1.26 -2.10
CA GLY A 166 15.89 1.23 -0.64
C GLY A 166 15.31 -0.06 -0.09
N TRP A 167 15.75 -0.42 1.11
CA TRP A 167 15.16 -1.49 1.90
C TRP A 167 14.99 -1.09 3.37
N ALA A 168 13.98 -1.66 4.01
CA ALA A 168 13.77 -1.56 5.45
C ALA A 168 13.41 -2.93 6.01
N THR A 169 14.07 -3.34 7.10
CA THR A 169 13.89 -4.65 7.70
C THR A 169 13.59 -4.53 9.19
N SER A 170 12.52 -5.20 9.62
CA SER A 170 12.23 -5.47 11.02
C SER A 170 12.44 -6.95 11.31
N VAL A 171 13.04 -7.27 12.46
CA VAL A 171 13.19 -8.66 12.95
C VAL A 171 12.32 -8.95 14.18
N ASP A 172 11.52 -7.99 14.60
CA ASP A 172 10.69 -8.00 15.81
C ASP A 172 9.21 -7.68 15.55
N ALA A 173 8.71 -8.14 14.40
CA ALA A 173 7.31 -7.98 13.95
C ALA A 173 6.88 -6.50 13.80
N GLY A 174 7.76 -5.66 13.27
CA GLY A 174 7.46 -4.27 12.92
C GLY A 174 7.64 -3.27 14.08
N ARG A 175 8.22 -3.71 15.21
CA ARG A 175 8.44 -2.79 16.35
C ARG A 175 9.62 -1.86 16.11
N THR A 176 10.72 -2.40 15.58
CA THR A 176 11.90 -1.63 15.20
C THR A 176 12.34 -1.96 13.79
N TRP A 177 12.96 -0.99 13.12
CA TRP A 177 13.36 -1.10 11.72
C TRP A 177 14.81 -0.68 11.51
N ARG A 178 15.51 -1.44 10.67
CA ARG A 178 16.80 -1.07 10.08
C ARG A 178 16.59 -0.83 8.61
N ARG A 179 17.29 0.14 8.05
CA ARG A 179 17.13 0.58 6.67
C ARG A 179 18.48 0.80 5.98
N GLY A 180 18.48 0.66 4.68
CA GLY A 180 19.65 0.84 3.84
C GLY A 180 19.28 0.90 2.37
N PHE A 181 20.28 0.82 1.52
CA PHE A 181 20.15 0.80 0.07
C PHE A 181 20.93 -0.37 -0.49
N LEU A 182 20.45 -0.94 -1.61
CA LEU A 182 21.23 -1.88 -2.38
C LEU A 182 22.38 -1.15 -3.07
N GLU A 183 23.46 -1.88 -3.37
CA GLU A 183 24.55 -1.36 -4.18
C GLU A 183 24.01 -1.02 -5.58
N ARG A 184 24.27 0.19 -6.08
CA ARG A 184 23.94 0.58 -7.46
C ARG A 184 24.91 -0.12 -8.42
N VAL A 185 24.33 -0.77 -9.42
CA VAL A 185 25.09 -1.41 -10.50
C VAL A 185 24.76 -0.84 -11.87
N ASP A 186 23.57 -0.21 -12.01
CA ASP A 186 23.10 0.45 -13.21
C ASP A 186 22.79 1.95 -12.95
N ASP A 187 22.49 2.71 -14.00
CA ASP A 187 22.22 4.16 -13.89
C ASP A 187 20.92 4.44 -13.13
N ARG A 188 19.91 3.56 -13.30
CA ARG A 188 18.61 3.63 -12.63
C ARG A 188 18.19 2.27 -12.13
N ALA A 189 17.35 2.25 -11.11
CA ALA A 189 16.69 1.07 -10.60
C ALA A 189 15.17 1.27 -10.61
N SER A 190 14.41 0.20 -10.87
CA SER A 190 12.94 0.23 -10.89
C SER A 190 12.34 -1.04 -10.31
N ASP A 191 11.05 -1.04 -10.07
CA ASP A 191 10.15 -2.16 -9.78
C ASP A 191 10.67 -3.14 -8.69
N PRO A 192 11.20 -2.67 -7.53
CA PRO A 192 11.77 -3.57 -6.56
C PRO A 192 10.69 -4.45 -5.91
N VAL A 193 10.96 -5.75 -5.83
CA VAL A 193 10.09 -6.73 -5.18
C VAL A 193 10.89 -7.68 -4.29
N VAL A 194 10.27 -8.24 -3.25
CA VAL A 194 10.94 -9.07 -2.26
C VAL A 194 10.19 -10.38 -1.99
N ALA A 195 10.94 -11.48 -1.88
CA ALA A 195 10.41 -12.78 -1.48
C ALA A 195 11.35 -13.50 -0.50
N TYR A 196 10.81 -14.46 0.24
CA TYR A 196 11.57 -15.34 1.11
C TYR A 196 11.52 -16.79 0.62
N ASP A 197 12.68 -17.34 0.32
CA ASP A 197 12.86 -18.76 0.06
C ASP A 197 13.03 -19.52 1.39
N ARG A 198 11.96 -20.19 1.78
CA ARG A 198 11.92 -20.90 3.05
C ARG A 198 12.84 -22.12 3.10
N LEU A 199 13.04 -22.82 1.99
CA LEU A 199 13.90 -23.99 1.91
C LEU A 199 15.37 -23.59 2.10
N HIS A 200 15.81 -22.58 1.36
CA HIS A 200 17.20 -22.11 1.38
C HIS A 200 17.46 -21.03 2.44
N ARG A 201 16.42 -20.63 3.21
CA ARG A 201 16.49 -19.59 4.25
C ARG A 201 17.12 -18.30 3.72
N THR A 202 16.66 -17.85 2.57
CA THR A 202 17.24 -16.71 1.85
C THR A 202 16.15 -15.71 1.48
N TRP A 203 16.37 -14.45 1.82
CA TRP A 203 15.62 -13.32 1.30
C TRP A 203 16.18 -12.97 -0.07
N LEU A 204 15.29 -12.66 -1.00
CA LEU A 204 15.60 -12.25 -2.37
C LEU A 204 14.93 -10.91 -2.63
N ILE A 205 15.69 -9.93 -3.14
CA ILE A 205 15.16 -8.71 -3.74
C ILE A 205 15.45 -8.79 -5.23
N ALA A 206 14.42 -8.72 -6.06
CA ALA A 206 14.57 -8.49 -7.49
C ALA A 206 14.36 -7.01 -7.80
N THR A 207 15.09 -6.50 -8.79
CA THR A 207 15.02 -5.12 -9.26
C THR A 207 15.25 -5.07 -10.77
N LEU A 208 14.55 -4.17 -11.45
CA LEU A 208 14.85 -3.78 -12.81
C LEU A 208 16.00 -2.77 -12.79
N GLY A 209 17.15 -3.14 -13.33
CA GLY A 209 18.27 -2.24 -13.61
C GLY A 209 18.12 -1.65 -15.01
N VAL A 210 18.40 -0.35 -15.16
CA VAL A 210 18.42 0.32 -16.46
C VAL A 210 19.74 1.01 -16.63
N ALA A 211 20.49 0.64 -17.66
CA ALA A 211 21.80 1.18 -17.99
C ALA A 211 21.77 1.96 -19.30
N ALA A 212 22.45 3.10 -19.35
CA ALA A 212 22.65 3.86 -20.56
C ALA A 212 23.68 3.16 -21.47
N THR A 213 23.37 3.05 -22.74
CA THR A 213 24.25 2.46 -23.76
C THR A 213 24.46 3.41 -24.92
N ALA A 214 25.43 3.11 -25.79
CA ALA A 214 25.66 3.91 -27.00
C ALA A 214 24.46 3.90 -27.98
N GLY A 215 23.58 2.87 -27.88
CA GLY A 215 22.39 2.69 -28.72
C GLY A 215 21.07 3.13 -28.05
N GLY A 216 21.09 3.65 -26.83
CA GLY A 216 19.92 4.00 -26.04
C GLY A 216 20.03 3.47 -24.61
N GLU A 217 19.02 2.77 -24.13
CA GLU A 217 19.00 2.14 -22.81
C GLU A 217 18.92 0.62 -22.96
N SER A 218 19.45 -0.11 -21.99
CA SER A 218 19.25 -1.55 -21.81
C SER A 218 18.68 -1.82 -20.43
N SER A 219 17.79 -2.79 -20.33
CA SER A 219 17.20 -3.24 -19.06
C SER A 219 17.80 -4.58 -18.63
N HIS A 220 17.84 -4.83 -17.32
CA HIS A 220 18.35 -6.06 -16.71
C HIS A 220 17.47 -6.46 -15.52
N LEU A 221 17.24 -7.75 -15.34
CA LEU A 221 16.65 -8.23 -14.09
C LEU A 221 17.76 -8.67 -13.13
N LEU A 222 17.86 -8.00 -12.01
CA LEU A 222 18.89 -8.18 -11.01
C LEU A 222 18.32 -8.80 -9.73
N VAL A 223 19.08 -9.65 -9.06
CA VAL A 223 18.68 -10.24 -7.78
C VAL A 223 19.77 -10.05 -6.74
N SER A 224 19.40 -9.47 -5.60
CA SER A 224 20.20 -9.42 -4.37
C SER A 224 19.69 -10.45 -3.38
N ARG A 225 20.60 -11.01 -2.57
CA ARG A 225 20.32 -12.09 -1.64
C ARG A 225 20.77 -11.74 -0.23
N SER A 226 20.01 -12.18 0.78
CA SER A 226 20.35 -11.99 2.18
C SER A 226 19.91 -13.19 3.02
N ALA A 227 20.69 -13.57 4.02
CA ALA A 227 20.30 -14.61 4.97
C ALA A 227 19.42 -14.08 6.11
N ASP A 228 19.52 -12.80 6.43
CA ASP A 228 18.87 -12.15 7.57
C ASP A 228 17.99 -10.95 7.21
N GLY A 229 17.98 -10.54 5.92
CA GLY A 229 17.29 -9.35 5.44
C GLY A 229 17.99 -8.04 5.78
N LEU A 230 19.18 -8.08 6.39
CA LEU A 230 19.92 -6.90 6.86
C LEU A 230 21.22 -6.66 6.09
N VAL A 231 21.87 -7.73 5.64
CA VAL A 231 23.08 -7.66 4.83
C VAL A 231 22.79 -8.29 3.48
N TRP A 232 22.90 -7.48 2.42
CA TRP A 232 22.55 -7.86 1.06
C TRP A 232 23.78 -8.07 0.21
N SER A 233 23.74 -9.10 -0.64
CA SER A 233 24.75 -9.28 -1.67
C SER A 233 24.66 -8.17 -2.70
N ARG A 234 25.74 -7.93 -3.43
CA ARG A 234 25.68 -7.13 -4.66
C ARG A 234 24.60 -7.71 -5.60
N PRO A 235 23.79 -6.86 -6.26
CA PRO A 235 22.87 -7.31 -7.29
C PRO A 235 23.59 -8.09 -8.39
N ALA A 236 23.03 -9.24 -8.75
CA ALA A 236 23.58 -10.11 -9.78
C ALA A 236 22.52 -10.38 -10.86
N PRO A 237 22.87 -10.50 -12.15
CA PRO A 237 21.91 -10.75 -13.21
C PRO A 237 21.15 -12.06 -13.02
N ALA A 238 19.81 -11.96 -13.01
CA ALA A 238 18.90 -13.08 -13.21
C ALA A 238 18.48 -13.20 -14.67
N ALA A 239 18.50 -12.07 -15.40
CA ALA A 239 18.29 -11.97 -16.84
C ALA A 239 19.01 -10.71 -17.37
N ASP A 240 19.74 -10.85 -18.46
CA ASP A 240 20.48 -9.78 -19.15
C ASP A 240 20.64 -10.06 -20.64
N ASP A 241 19.67 -10.75 -21.25
CA ASP A 241 19.69 -11.04 -22.66
C ASP A 241 19.39 -9.75 -23.47
N PRO A 242 20.31 -9.28 -24.33
CA PRO A 242 20.11 -8.07 -25.12
C PRO A 242 18.98 -8.18 -26.16
N ALA A 243 18.43 -9.37 -26.38
CA ALA A 243 17.26 -9.60 -27.23
C ALA A 243 15.92 -9.45 -26.48
N GLU A 244 15.96 -9.22 -25.18
CA GLU A 244 14.79 -8.96 -24.33
C GLU A 244 14.83 -7.52 -23.81
N ASP A 245 13.66 -6.93 -23.57
CA ASP A 245 13.50 -5.64 -22.89
C ASP A 245 12.54 -5.85 -21.72
N TYR A 246 13.07 -5.74 -20.50
CA TYR A 246 12.39 -6.16 -19.27
C TYR A 246 11.60 -5.01 -18.65
N ASP A 247 10.39 -5.34 -18.17
CA ASP A 247 9.56 -4.41 -17.40
C ASP A 247 8.68 -5.16 -16.40
N LYS A 248 8.31 -4.50 -15.31
CA LYS A 248 7.33 -4.96 -14.33
C LYS A 248 7.55 -6.40 -13.84
N GLU A 249 8.76 -6.68 -13.40
CA GLU A 249 9.07 -7.97 -12.80
C GLU A 249 8.37 -8.15 -11.44
N TRP A 250 8.08 -9.41 -11.12
CA TRP A 250 7.60 -9.81 -9.81
C TRP A 250 8.23 -11.13 -9.37
N LEU A 251 8.43 -11.29 -8.06
CA LEU A 251 9.11 -12.45 -7.48
C LEU A 251 8.21 -13.17 -6.47
N ALA A 252 8.06 -14.48 -6.61
CA ALA A 252 7.46 -15.33 -5.60
C ALA A 252 8.27 -16.62 -5.39
N CYS A 253 8.33 -17.11 -4.16
CA CYS A 253 8.93 -18.40 -3.85
C CYS A 253 7.88 -19.39 -3.33
N ASP A 254 8.01 -20.64 -3.69
CA ASP A 254 7.18 -21.73 -3.19
C ASP A 254 7.57 -22.03 -1.73
N THR A 255 6.73 -21.59 -0.82
CA THR A 255 6.91 -21.76 0.63
C THR A 255 6.09 -22.93 1.21
N TRP A 256 5.34 -23.64 0.36
CA TRP A 256 4.46 -24.71 0.75
C TRP A 256 5.20 -26.04 0.88
N THR A 257 5.34 -26.56 2.10
CA THR A 257 6.00 -27.85 2.34
C THR A 257 5.26 -29.06 1.75
N SER A 258 4.01 -28.88 1.31
CA SER A 258 3.22 -29.89 0.58
C SER A 258 3.48 -29.89 -0.93
N SER A 259 4.11 -28.83 -1.44
CA SER A 259 4.39 -28.69 -2.87
C SER A 259 5.54 -29.58 -3.31
N PRO A 260 5.47 -30.21 -4.49
CA PRO A 260 6.60 -30.91 -5.11
C PRO A 260 7.75 -29.96 -5.52
N PHE A 261 7.47 -28.65 -5.55
CA PHE A 261 8.43 -27.60 -5.94
C PHE A 261 8.86 -26.71 -4.78
N TYR A 262 8.67 -27.16 -3.53
CA TYR A 262 9.04 -26.41 -2.34
C TYR A 262 10.47 -25.83 -2.42
N GLY A 263 10.63 -24.53 -2.20
CA GLY A 263 11.89 -23.79 -2.31
C GLY A 263 12.25 -23.34 -3.72
N ARG A 264 11.36 -23.52 -4.71
CA ARG A 264 11.54 -22.92 -6.02
C ARG A 264 11.04 -21.49 -6.03
N CYS A 265 11.86 -20.57 -6.57
CA CYS A 265 11.45 -19.18 -6.77
C CYS A 265 11.18 -18.90 -8.25
N TYR A 266 10.24 -18.02 -8.51
CA TYR A 266 9.77 -17.64 -9.83
C TYR A 266 9.88 -16.14 -9.99
N LEU A 267 10.61 -15.70 -11.02
CA LEU A 267 10.74 -14.33 -11.46
C LEU A 267 9.92 -14.18 -12.74
N VAL A 268 8.82 -13.43 -12.66
CA VAL A 268 7.92 -13.17 -13.79
C VAL A 268 8.09 -11.73 -14.25
N TYR A 269 7.94 -11.45 -15.53
CA TYR A 269 8.14 -10.13 -16.10
C TYR A 269 7.44 -9.98 -17.45
N LEU A 270 7.26 -8.75 -17.90
CA LEU A 270 6.92 -8.40 -19.27
C LEU A 270 8.21 -8.29 -20.08
N ASP A 271 8.31 -8.99 -21.19
CA ASP A 271 9.22 -8.63 -22.28
C ASP A 271 8.51 -7.58 -23.16
N VAL A 272 8.92 -6.34 -23.06
CA VAL A 272 8.29 -5.20 -23.74
C VAL A 272 8.38 -5.34 -25.27
N GLN A 273 9.48 -5.93 -25.76
CA GLN A 273 9.73 -6.09 -27.20
C GLN A 273 8.71 -7.05 -27.82
N SER A 274 8.48 -8.21 -27.22
CA SER A 274 7.50 -9.20 -27.72
C SER A 274 6.07 -8.95 -27.20
N GLY A 275 5.91 -8.27 -26.07
CA GLY A 275 4.65 -8.13 -25.34
C GLY A 275 4.24 -9.38 -24.57
N GLU A 276 5.16 -10.32 -24.36
CA GLU A 276 4.91 -11.59 -23.69
C GLU A 276 5.19 -11.49 -22.19
N ILE A 277 4.34 -12.14 -21.38
CA ILE A 277 4.65 -12.42 -19.99
C ILE A 277 5.52 -13.66 -19.90
N ARG A 278 6.71 -13.51 -19.34
CA ARG A 278 7.73 -14.56 -19.22
C ARG A 278 8.04 -14.89 -17.78
N THR A 279 8.50 -16.12 -17.57
CA THR A 279 8.86 -16.65 -16.24
C THR A 279 10.24 -17.28 -16.29
N ARG A 280 11.11 -16.93 -15.33
CA ARG A 280 12.35 -17.63 -15.01
C ARG A 280 12.22 -18.28 -13.64
N ARG A 281 12.92 -19.38 -13.38
CA ARG A 281 12.87 -20.12 -12.12
C ARG A 281 14.26 -20.38 -11.56
N SER A 282 14.35 -20.36 -10.24
CA SER A 282 15.53 -20.75 -9.48
C SER A 282 15.17 -21.86 -8.48
N SER A 283 16.05 -22.83 -8.31
CA SER A 283 15.90 -23.93 -7.33
C SER A 283 17.09 -24.00 -6.34
N ASP A 284 17.88 -22.93 -6.25
CA ASP A 284 19.12 -22.87 -5.46
C ASP A 284 19.24 -21.61 -4.60
N GLY A 285 18.08 -21.02 -4.25
CA GLY A 285 18.00 -19.79 -3.47
C GLY A 285 18.40 -18.55 -4.27
N GLY A 286 18.03 -18.47 -5.54
CA GLY A 286 18.27 -17.31 -6.39
C GLY A 286 19.72 -17.15 -6.86
N ARG A 287 20.53 -18.21 -6.84
CA ARG A 287 21.91 -18.16 -7.35
C ARG A 287 21.97 -18.29 -8.85
N THR A 288 21.15 -19.18 -9.40
CA THR A 288 21.03 -19.37 -10.84
C THR A 288 19.58 -19.37 -11.27
N TRP A 289 19.33 -18.93 -12.50
CA TRP A 289 18.00 -18.80 -13.08
C TRP A 289 17.92 -19.54 -14.42
N SER A 290 16.77 -20.15 -14.68
CA SER A 290 16.50 -20.82 -15.95
C SER A 290 16.40 -19.84 -17.11
N GLY A 291 16.43 -20.33 -18.34
CA GLY A 291 15.92 -19.57 -19.50
C GLY A 291 14.44 -19.21 -19.33
N PRO A 292 13.96 -18.23 -20.10
CA PRO A 292 12.57 -17.76 -20.03
C PRO A 292 11.58 -18.79 -20.55
N VAL A 293 10.39 -18.80 -19.97
CA VAL A 293 9.22 -19.56 -20.44
C VAL A 293 8.04 -18.62 -20.55
N ALA A 294 7.49 -18.45 -21.75
CA ALA A 294 6.33 -17.58 -21.96
C ALA A 294 5.04 -18.22 -21.47
N ALA A 295 4.15 -17.41 -20.90
CA ALA A 295 2.75 -17.77 -20.69
C ALA A 295 1.97 -17.50 -22.00
N PRO A 296 1.55 -18.54 -22.74
CA PRO A 296 0.95 -18.34 -24.05
C PRO A 296 -0.40 -17.63 -23.92
N VAL A 297 -0.66 -16.69 -24.83
CA VAL A 297 -1.90 -15.90 -24.91
C VAL A 297 -2.72 -16.31 -26.13
N PRO A 298 -4.06 -16.08 -26.14
CA PRO A 298 -4.93 -16.48 -27.24
C PRO A 298 -4.60 -15.81 -28.59
N SER A 299 -4.05 -14.61 -28.58
CA SER A 299 -3.63 -13.86 -29.77
C SER A 299 -2.54 -12.86 -29.37
N PRO A 300 -1.65 -12.44 -30.31
CA PRO A 300 -0.65 -11.41 -30.07
C PRO A 300 -1.19 -10.05 -29.63
N ASP A 301 -2.50 -9.81 -29.80
CA ASP A 301 -3.15 -8.57 -29.36
C ASP A 301 -3.34 -8.52 -27.83
N TYR A 302 -3.26 -9.69 -27.16
CA TYR A 302 -3.30 -9.77 -25.69
C TYR A 302 -1.95 -9.40 -25.08
N ARG A 303 -1.54 -8.14 -25.24
CA ARG A 303 -0.35 -7.62 -24.60
C ARG A 303 -0.62 -7.39 -23.11
N GLY A 304 0.01 -8.20 -22.27
CA GLY A 304 -0.18 -8.15 -20.83
C GLY A 304 0.82 -7.22 -20.15
N ASN A 305 0.46 -6.69 -18.98
CA ASN A 305 1.38 -5.98 -18.09
C ASN A 305 1.04 -6.26 -16.62
N GLY A 306 1.96 -5.94 -15.71
CA GLY A 306 1.79 -6.12 -14.27
C GLY A 306 1.70 -7.60 -13.89
N ALA A 307 2.67 -8.41 -14.34
CA ALA A 307 2.73 -9.83 -14.04
C ALA A 307 2.83 -10.09 -12.53
N TYR A 308 1.96 -10.96 -11.99
CA TYR A 308 1.89 -11.25 -10.56
C TYR A 308 1.79 -12.75 -10.28
N PRO A 309 2.84 -13.40 -9.74
CA PRO A 309 2.86 -14.83 -9.49
C PRO A 309 2.27 -15.20 -8.12
N VAL A 310 1.48 -16.28 -8.10
CA VAL A 310 0.99 -16.92 -6.87
C VAL A 310 1.28 -18.41 -6.94
N VAL A 311 1.87 -18.97 -5.89
CA VAL A 311 2.14 -20.41 -5.79
C VAL A 311 1.16 -21.06 -4.83
N ARG A 312 0.43 -22.06 -5.33
CA ARG A 312 -0.57 -22.80 -4.56
C ARG A 312 0.07 -23.91 -3.69
N PRO A 313 -0.63 -24.37 -2.62
CA PRO A 313 -0.14 -25.48 -1.78
C PRO A 313 0.12 -26.81 -2.53
N ASP A 314 -0.48 -27.00 -3.69
CA ASP A 314 -0.27 -28.17 -4.56
C ASP A 314 0.91 -27.99 -5.54
N GLY A 315 1.59 -26.84 -5.49
CA GLY A 315 2.72 -26.50 -6.39
C GLY A 315 2.29 -25.86 -7.70
N GLY A 316 1.01 -25.66 -7.93
CA GLY A 316 0.50 -24.93 -9.10
C GLY A 316 0.96 -23.48 -9.07
N LEU A 317 1.69 -23.06 -10.10
CA LEU A 317 2.07 -21.65 -10.32
C LEU A 317 1.00 -20.97 -11.16
N LEU A 318 0.48 -19.88 -10.63
CA LEU A 318 -0.48 -19.00 -11.30
C LEU A 318 0.19 -17.65 -11.54
N VAL A 319 0.21 -17.19 -12.78
CA VAL A 319 0.76 -15.89 -13.17
C VAL A 319 -0.37 -15.03 -13.71
N PHE A 320 -0.79 -14.05 -12.92
CA PHE A 320 -1.80 -13.07 -13.32
C PHE A 320 -1.15 -11.95 -14.12
N PHE A 321 -1.91 -11.34 -15.02
CA PHE A 321 -1.54 -10.11 -15.69
C PHE A 321 -2.77 -9.38 -16.21
N SER A 322 -2.66 -8.07 -16.40
CA SER A 322 -3.72 -7.21 -16.92
C SER A 322 -3.49 -6.94 -18.39
N VAL A 323 -4.54 -7.09 -19.21
CA VAL A 323 -4.62 -6.63 -20.61
C VAL A 323 -5.56 -5.44 -20.60
N TYR A 324 -5.10 -4.27 -20.98
CA TYR A 324 -5.89 -3.02 -20.92
C TYR A 324 -5.40 -2.01 -21.95
N GLY A 325 -6.28 -1.06 -22.27
CA GLY A 325 -6.01 -0.04 -23.28
C GLY A 325 -5.85 -0.61 -24.68
N SER A 326 -6.49 -1.75 -24.94
CA SER A 326 -6.42 -2.44 -26.23
C SER A 326 -7.20 -1.69 -27.32
N ILE A 327 -6.80 -1.86 -28.59
CA ILE A 327 -7.55 -1.31 -29.73
C ILE A 327 -8.99 -1.86 -29.75
N ASP A 328 -9.15 -3.14 -29.40
CA ASP A 328 -10.46 -3.75 -29.13
C ASP A 328 -10.67 -3.89 -27.62
N PRO A 329 -11.47 -3.03 -26.99
CA PRO A 329 -11.73 -3.12 -25.54
C PRO A 329 -12.38 -4.44 -25.10
N ALA A 330 -12.92 -5.25 -26.01
CA ALA A 330 -13.50 -6.54 -25.66
C ALA A 330 -12.46 -7.57 -25.19
N ILE A 331 -11.18 -7.35 -25.51
CA ILE A 331 -10.09 -8.21 -25.01
C ILE A 331 -9.52 -7.73 -23.65
N ASP A 332 -9.84 -6.51 -23.21
CA ASP A 332 -9.37 -6.01 -21.93
C ASP A 332 -9.87 -6.92 -20.80
N SER A 333 -8.93 -7.42 -20.02
CA SER A 333 -9.20 -8.50 -19.06
C SER A 333 -8.07 -8.73 -18.08
N ILE A 334 -8.41 -9.29 -16.94
CA ILE A 334 -7.44 -9.98 -16.09
C ILE A 334 -7.24 -11.38 -16.68
N GLN A 335 -6.02 -11.70 -17.04
CA GLN A 335 -5.57 -12.97 -17.58
C GLN A 335 -4.80 -13.79 -16.56
N LEU A 336 -4.73 -15.10 -16.78
CA LEU A 336 -4.05 -16.06 -15.93
C LEU A 336 -3.32 -17.12 -16.76
N GLY A 337 -1.99 -17.14 -16.70
CA GLY A 337 -1.16 -18.27 -17.10
C GLY A 337 -1.05 -19.28 -15.96
N ARG A 338 -1.21 -20.58 -16.24
CA ARG A 338 -1.09 -21.65 -15.25
C ARG A 338 -0.03 -22.66 -15.63
N SER A 339 0.85 -22.99 -14.68
CA SER A 339 1.83 -24.07 -14.79
C SER A 339 1.60 -25.09 -13.67
N LEU A 340 1.65 -26.38 -14.01
CA LEU A 340 1.52 -27.50 -13.06
C LEU A 340 2.83 -28.28 -12.88
N ASP A 341 3.88 -27.88 -13.58
CA ASP A 341 5.20 -28.53 -13.59
C ASP A 341 6.31 -27.63 -13.03
N GLY A 342 5.90 -26.67 -12.17
CA GLY A 342 6.82 -25.75 -11.51
C GLY A 342 7.47 -24.75 -12.46
N GLY A 343 6.69 -24.19 -13.38
CA GLY A 343 7.11 -23.15 -14.32
C GLY A 343 7.90 -23.67 -15.53
N ALA A 344 7.90 -24.99 -15.79
CA ALA A 344 8.58 -25.54 -16.95
C ALA A 344 7.79 -25.35 -18.24
N THR A 345 6.46 -25.41 -18.13
CA THR A 345 5.52 -25.09 -19.23
C THR A 345 4.30 -24.37 -18.66
N PHE A 346 3.58 -23.64 -19.52
CA PHE A 346 2.32 -23.00 -19.19
C PHE A 346 1.21 -23.47 -20.11
N GLU A 347 0.00 -23.63 -19.55
CA GLU A 347 -1.21 -23.77 -20.34
C GLU A 347 -1.53 -22.45 -21.06
N MET A 348 -2.38 -22.51 -22.09
CA MET A 348 -2.94 -21.30 -22.71
C MET A 348 -3.59 -20.41 -21.66
N SER A 349 -3.26 -19.13 -21.65
CA SER A 349 -3.81 -18.17 -20.69
C SER A 349 -5.33 -18.11 -20.77
N ARG A 350 -5.96 -17.91 -19.62
CA ARG A 350 -7.41 -17.87 -19.46
C ARG A 350 -7.85 -16.55 -18.87
N ARG A 351 -9.00 -16.08 -19.32
CA ARG A 351 -9.63 -14.90 -18.75
C ARG A 351 -10.17 -15.20 -17.34
N VAL A 352 -9.71 -14.46 -16.34
CA VAL A 352 -10.30 -14.43 -14.99
C VAL A 352 -11.57 -13.60 -14.99
N ALA A 353 -11.51 -12.40 -15.57
CA ALA A 353 -12.63 -11.50 -15.75
C ALA A 353 -12.36 -10.51 -16.89
N SER A 354 -13.41 -9.96 -17.51
CA SER A 354 -13.28 -8.73 -18.30
C SER A 354 -12.88 -7.58 -17.40
N LEU A 355 -12.09 -6.66 -17.89
CA LEU A 355 -11.60 -5.50 -17.17
C LEU A 355 -12.31 -4.24 -17.71
N PHE A 356 -12.81 -3.44 -16.81
CA PHE A 356 -13.39 -2.14 -17.11
C PHE A 356 -12.68 -1.12 -16.25
N THR A 357 -12.07 -0.11 -16.86
CA THR A 357 -11.30 0.90 -16.13
C THR A 357 -11.63 2.28 -16.64
N GLU A 358 -11.60 3.25 -15.73
CA GLU A 358 -11.65 4.66 -16.01
C GLU A 358 -10.31 5.29 -15.62
N ASP A 359 -9.79 6.14 -16.48
CA ASP A 359 -8.57 6.88 -16.20
C ASP A 359 -8.82 7.96 -15.13
N ILE A 360 -8.00 7.98 -14.10
CA ILE A 360 -8.09 9.00 -13.06
C ILE A 360 -7.29 10.22 -13.51
N ALA A 361 -7.97 11.33 -13.74
CA ALA A 361 -7.37 12.53 -14.29
C ALA A 361 -6.10 12.97 -13.52
N GLY A 362 -4.97 12.99 -14.20
CA GLY A 362 -3.69 13.42 -13.64
C GLY A 362 -3.01 12.43 -12.67
N VAL A 363 -3.58 11.25 -12.48
CA VAL A 363 -3.04 10.19 -11.60
C VAL A 363 -2.56 9.01 -12.43
N ARG A 364 -1.33 8.57 -12.19
CA ARG A 364 -0.82 7.30 -12.71
C ARG A 364 -1.35 6.16 -11.84
N ALA A 365 -2.25 5.36 -12.38
CA ALA A 365 -2.94 4.29 -11.66
C ALA A 365 -3.24 3.09 -12.58
N PRO A 366 -2.23 2.32 -13.01
CA PRO A 366 -2.46 1.17 -13.87
C PRO A 366 -3.34 0.12 -13.16
N PRO A 367 -4.24 -0.57 -13.88
CA PRO A 367 -5.17 -1.53 -13.28
C PRO A 367 -4.50 -2.89 -13.04
N PHE A 368 -3.38 -2.89 -12.31
CA PHE A 368 -2.67 -4.11 -12.00
C PHE A 368 -3.42 -4.95 -10.97
N VAL A 369 -3.25 -6.26 -11.11
CA VAL A 369 -3.84 -7.24 -10.20
C VAL A 369 -2.92 -7.50 -9.03
N SER A 370 -3.49 -7.63 -7.83
CA SER A 370 -2.82 -8.22 -6.67
C SER A 370 -3.57 -9.48 -6.28
N ALA A 371 -2.84 -10.55 -5.95
CA ALA A 371 -3.44 -11.84 -5.65
C ALA A 371 -2.69 -12.58 -4.54
N ASP A 372 -3.41 -13.45 -3.81
CA ASP A 372 -2.83 -14.30 -2.78
C ASP A 372 -3.65 -15.58 -2.63
N VAL A 373 -3.13 -16.56 -1.87
CA VAL A 373 -3.72 -17.88 -1.71
C VAL A 373 -3.81 -18.31 -0.25
N ASP A 374 -4.94 -18.87 0.16
CA ASP A 374 -5.07 -19.45 1.49
C ASP A 374 -4.45 -20.86 1.59
N ALA A 375 -4.25 -21.34 2.82
CA ALA A 375 -3.70 -22.68 3.06
C ALA A 375 -4.61 -23.83 2.57
N GLY A 376 -5.84 -23.55 2.19
CA GLY A 376 -6.76 -24.49 1.53
C GLY A 376 -6.62 -24.49 0.00
N GLY A 377 -5.77 -23.61 -0.55
CA GLY A 377 -5.55 -23.48 -1.99
C GLY A 377 -6.57 -22.57 -2.70
N THR A 378 -7.45 -21.89 -1.97
CA THR A 378 -8.32 -20.87 -2.57
C THR A 378 -7.51 -19.64 -2.90
N VAL A 379 -7.54 -19.23 -4.16
CA VAL A 379 -6.86 -18.05 -4.68
C VAL A 379 -7.83 -16.88 -4.72
N TYR A 380 -7.36 -15.72 -4.33
CA TYR A 380 -8.07 -14.45 -4.32
C TYR A 380 -7.32 -13.46 -5.20
N ALA A 381 -8.02 -12.72 -6.05
CA ALA A 381 -7.45 -11.70 -6.91
C ALA A 381 -8.28 -10.41 -6.81
N THR A 382 -7.61 -9.27 -6.73
CA THR A 382 -8.21 -7.94 -6.60
C THR A 382 -7.58 -6.97 -7.61
N TRP A 383 -8.39 -6.04 -8.12
CA TRP A 383 -7.96 -5.00 -9.06
C TRP A 383 -8.92 -3.81 -9.02
N ALA A 384 -8.55 -2.71 -9.66
CA ALA A 384 -9.42 -1.56 -9.88
C ALA A 384 -10.35 -1.81 -11.07
N ASP A 385 -11.65 -1.48 -10.93
CA ASP A 385 -12.66 -1.78 -11.94
C ASP A 385 -13.87 -0.86 -11.80
N CYS A 386 -14.33 -0.25 -12.87
CA CYS A 386 -15.42 0.72 -12.86
C CYS A 386 -16.82 0.12 -13.04
N ARG A 387 -16.98 -1.21 -13.23
CA ARG A 387 -18.27 -1.89 -13.49
C ARG A 387 -19.39 -1.61 -12.47
N PHE A 388 -19.06 -1.16 -11.26
CA PHE A 388 -20.00 -0.87 -10.19
C PHE A 388 -20.37 0.61 -10.10
N SER A 389 -19.79 1.45 -10.96
CA SER A 389 -20.14 2.86 -11.10
C SER A 389 -21.08 3.06 -12.30
N PRO A 390 -22.11 3.92 -12.21
CA PRO A 390 -22.91 4.26 -13.36
C PRO A 390 -22.03 4.77 -14.51
N GLU A 391 -22.27 4.27 -15.71
CA GLU A 391 -21.52 4.68 -16.92
C GLU A 391 -19.98 4.58 -16.79
N CYS A 392 -19.49 3.76 -15.84
CA CYS A 392 -18.06 3.55 -15.61
C CYS A 392 -17.30 4.86 -15.26
N THR A 393 -17.90 5.73 -14.45
CA THR A 393 -17.35 7.07 -14.13
C THR A 393 -16.39 7.09 -12.95
N ALA A 394 -16.21 5.97 -12.24
CA ALA A 394 -15.24 5.86 -11.15
C ALA A 394 -14.86 4.40 -10.90
N ASN A 395 -13.61 4.15 -10.56
CA ASN A 395 -13.11 2.83 -10.22
C ASN A 395 -13.47 2.45 -8.78
N SER A 396 -13.87 1.19 -8.61
CA SER A 396 -13.98 0.49 -7.34
C SER A 396 -12.92 -0.60 -7.26
N ILE A 397 -12.55 -1.02 -6.06
CA ILE A 397 -11.77 -2.26 -5.91
C ILE A 397 -12.72 -3.45 -5.93
N VAL A 398 -12.38 -4.46 -6.72
CA VAL A 398 -13.14 -5.69 -6.86
C VAL A 398 -12.31 -6.90 -6.44
N LEU A 399 -13.00 -7.97 -6.05
CA LEU A 399 -12.43 -9.25 -5.64
C LEU A 399 -13.10 -10.39 -6.42
N ALA A 400 -12.29 -11.27 -7.00
CA ALA A 400 -12.71 -12.58 -7.48
C ALA A 400 -11.92 -13.68 -6.76
N ARG A 401 -12.46 -14.90 -6.70
CA ARG A 401 -11.79 -16.04 -6.07
C ARG A 401 -11.99 -17.33 -6.86
N SER A 402 -11.03 -18.23 -6.72
CA SER A 402 -11.05 -19.55 -7.34
C SER A 402 -10.52 -20.60 -6.36
N ARG A 403 -11.13 -21.80 -6.35
CA ARG A 403 -10.64 -22.94 -5.58
C ARG A 403 -9.69 -23.85 -6.35
N ASP A 404 -9.74 -23.79 -7.66
CA ASP A 404 -9.03 -24.67 -8.59
C ASP A 404 -8.01 -23.93 -9.46
N GLY A 405 -7.98 -22.59 -9.41
CA GLY A 405 -7.19 -21.73 -10.28
C GLY A 405 -7.70 -21.68 -11.73
N VAL A 406 -8.90 -22.21 -12.00
CA VAL A 406 -9.51 -22.30 -13.35
C VAL A 406 -10.86 -21.62 -13.40
N SER A 407 -11.73 -21.97 -12.45
CA SER A 407 -13.10 -21.45 -12.35
C SER A 407 -13.15 -20.30 -11.37
N TRP A 408 -13.55 -19.13 -11.84
CA TRP A 408 -13.55 -17.90 -11.05
C TRP A 408 -14.97 -17.42 -10.73
N THR A 409 -15.17 -16.90 -9.52
CA THR A 409 -16.42 -16.20 -9.21
C THR A 409 -16.51 -14.90 -10.00
N GLN A 410 -17.74 -14.42 -10.22
CA GLN A 410 -17.91 -13.05 -10.71
C GLN A 410 -17.26 -12.07 -9.74
N PRO A 411 -16.60 -11.01 -10.23
CA PRO A 411 -16.04 -9.96 -9.40
C PRO A 411 -17.10 -9.32 -8.50
N ARG A 412 -16.74 -9.09 -7.24
CA ARG A 412 -17.58 -8.41 -6.25
C ARG A 412 -16.87 -7.19 -5.74
N ARG A 413 -17.60 -6.13 -5.48
CA ARG A 413 -17.05 -4.91 -4.92
C ARG A 413 -16.51 -5.14 -3.50
N VAL A 414 -15.30 -4.67 -3.23
CA VAL A 414 -14.72 -4.53 -1.88
C VAL A 414 -15.20 -3.19 -1.31
N PRO A 415 -15.86 -3.15 -0.15
CA PRO A 415 -16.53 -1.93 0.32
C PRO A 415 -15.57 -0.97 1.03
N PHE A 416 -14.89 -0.13 0.29
CA PHE A 416 -14.09 0.99 0.81
C PHE A 416 -14.93 2.24 1.16
N GLY A 417 -16.21 2.08 1.42
CA GLY A 417 -17.19 3.13 1.67
C GLY A 417 -18.44 2.96 0.81
N PRO A 418 -19.36 3.92 0.79
CA PRO A 418 -20.58 3.88 -0.04
C PRO A 418 -20.28 3.61 -1.51
N ALA A 419 -21.25 3.10 -2.26
CA ALA A 419 -21.11 2.78 -3.69
C ALA A 419 -21.15 4.04 -4.58
N GLU A 420 -21.00 5.21 -4.00
CA GLU A 420 -21.25 6.47 -4.68
C GLU A 420 -20.04 6.94 -5.48
N THR A 421 -20.27 7.40 -6.48
CA THR A 421 -19.94 7.85 -7.82
C THR A 421 -18.85 8.92 -7.96
N ALA A 422 -18.25 9.42 -6.90
CA ALA A 422 -17.28 10.50 -6.98
C ALA A 422 -15.91 10.15 -6.39
N VAL A 423 -15.67 8.87 -6.09
CA VAL A 423 -14.44 8.42 -5.43
C VAL A 423 -13.82 7.30 -6.24
N ASP A 424 -12.74 7.60 -6.90
CA ASP A 424 -11.90 6.60 -7.53
C ASP A 424 -11.11 5.81 -6.50
N ARG A 425 -11.01 4.49 -6.69
CA ARG A 425 -10.18 3.60 -5.87
C ARG A 425 -9.21 2.87 -6.76
N PHE A 426 -7.94 2.87 -6.39
CA PHE A 426 -6.87 2.42 -7.27
C PHE A 426 -5.69 1.81 -6.49
N VAL A 427 -4.82 1.12 -7.22
CA VAL A 427 -3.60 0.47 -6.73
C VAL A 427 -3.88 -0.40 -5.48
N PRO A 428 -4.69 -1.46 -5.61
CA PRO A 428 -4.98 -2.33 -4.50
C PRO A 428 -3.82 -3.29 -4.22
N ALA A 429 -3.63 -3.64 -2.93
CA ALA A 429 -2.92 -4.85 -2.53
C ALA A 429 -3.78 -5.73 -1.66
N LEU A 430 -3.64 -7.04 -1.84
CA LEU A 430 -4.36 -8.07 -1.10
C LEU A 430 -3.37 -8.96 -0.35
N ALA A 431 -3.72 -9.35 0.87
CA ALA A 431 -3.06 -10.44 1.56
C ALA A 431 -4.07 -11.37 2.24
N VAL A 432 -3.68 -12.64 2.33
CA VAL A 432 -4.39 -13.69 3.06
C VAL A 432 -3.57 -14.07 4.28
N ASP A 433 -4.20 -14.18 5.44
CA ASP A 433 -3.53 -14.68 6.64
C ASP A 433 -3.15 -16.17 6.44
N PRO A 434 -1.87 -16.51 6.36
CA PRO A 434 -1.41 -17.88 6.09
C PRO A 434 -1.76 -18.86 7.23
N ALA A 435 -2.13 -18.38 8.42
CA ALA A 435 -2.57 -19.20 9.54
C ALA A 435 -4.03 -19.70 9.38
N THR A 436 -4.82 -19.12 8.49
CA THR A 436 -6.23 -19.48 8.29
C THR A 436 -6.39 -20.57 7.23
N ARG A 437 -6.93 -21.73 7.63
CA ARG A 437 -7.03 -22.93 6.78
C ARG A 437 -8.28 -23.04 5.92
N ALA A 438 -9.35 -22.35 6.25
CA ALA A 438 -10.60 -22.45 5.51
C ALA A 438 -11.41 -21.17 5.69
N ARG A 439 -11.75 -20.48 4.63
CA ARG A 439 -12.32 -19.14 4.57
C ARG A 439 -11.29 -18.10 5.03
N GLY A 440 -10.31 -17.81 4.16
CA GLY A 440 -9.17 -16.94 4.43
C GLY A 440 -9.56 -15.64 5.11
N SER A 441 -8.86 -15.31 6.18
CA SER A 441 -8.85 -13.95 6.69
C SER A 441 -8.12 -13.09 5.65
N LEU A 442 -8.81 -12.12 5.08
CA LEU A 442 -8.30 -11.26 4.02
C LEU A 442 -8.12 -9.85 4.53
N ALA A 443 -7.15 -9.18 4.00
CA ALA A 443 -7.06 -7.73 4.05
C ALA A 443 -6.83 -7.18 2.64
N VAL A 444 -7.38 -5.99 2.37
CA VAL A 444 -7.14 -5.23 1.13
C VAL A 444 -6.84 -3.80 1.51
N VAL A 445 -5.76 -3.27 0.98
CA VAL A 445 -5.41 -1.84 1.05
C VAL A 445 -5.57 -1.23 -0.33
N ALA A 446 -6.00 0.03 -0.39
CA ALA A 446 -6.07 0.78 -1.65
C ALA A 446 -6.04 2.29 -1.36
N TYR A 447 -5.66 3.06 -2.38
CA TYR A 447 -5.86 4.49 -2.39
C TYR A 447 -7.27 4.84 -2.87
N SER A 448 -7.75 6.01 -2.45
CA SER A 448 -8.96 6.63 -2.95
C SER A 448 -8.71 8.10 -3.28
N ALA A 449 -9.12 8.53 -4.47
CA ALA A 449 -9.03 9.92 -4.92
C ALA A 449 -10.40 10.59 -4.88
N THR A 450 -10.47 11.76 -4.26
CA THR A 450 -11.69 12.59 -4.16
C THR A 450 -11.39 14.02 -4.54
N GLN A 451 -12.40 14.75 -4.98
CA GLN A 451 -12.27 16.20 -5.16
C GLN A 451 -12.17 16.89 -3.80
N SER A 452 -11.21 17.79 -3.64
CA SER A 452 -11.08 18.58 -2.41
C SER A 452 -12.23 19.59 -2.29
N HIS A 453 -12.82 19.69 -1.11
CA HIS A 453 -13.84 20.69 -0.84
C HIS A 453 -13.27 22.11 -1.01
N GLY A 454 -13.98 22.93 -1.78
CA GLY A 454 -13.63 24.33 -2.01
C GLY A 454 -12.60 24.61 -3.11
N CYS A 455 -12.08 23.60 -3.79
CA CYS A 455 -11.17 23.76 -4.92
C CYS A 455 -11.62 22.91 -6.11
N ALA A 456 -12.18 23.52 -7.14
CA ALA A 456 -12.54 22.82 -8.37
C ALA A 456 -11.26 22.32 -9.08
N GLY A 457 -11.19 21.00 -9.33
CA GLY A 457 -10.03 20.36 -9.96
C GLY A 457 -8.89 20.00 -9.01
N CYS A 458 -9.03 20.22 -7.70
CA CYS A 458 -8.06 19.77 -6.71
C CYS A 458 -8.45 18.39 -6.19
N GLN A 459 -7.67 17.38 -6.58
CA GLN A 459 -7.84 16.02 -6.06
C GLN A 459 -6.97 15.80 -4.83
N VAL A 460 -7.52 15.08 -3.87
CA VAL A 460 -6.79 14.58 -2.69
C VAL A 460 -6.90 13.08 -2.60
N VAL A 461 -5.86 12.46 -2.06
CA VAL A 461 -5.76 11.01 -1.94
C VAL A 461 -5.70 10.59 -0.48
N ASP A 462 -6.45 9.54 -0.16
CA ASP A 462 -6.43 8.85 1.12
C ASP A 462 -6.15 7.36 0.92
N ALA A 463 -5.44 6.75 1.86
CA ALA A 463 -5.19 5.31 1.91
C ALA A 463 -6.12 4.64 2.92
N HIS A 464 -6.71 3.52 2.55
CA HIS A 464 -7.64 2.78 3.41
C HIS A 464 -7.34 1.28 3.42
N LEU A 465 -7.61 0.65 4.56
CA LEU A 465 -7.52 -0.79 4.77
C LEU A 465 -8.92 -1.34 5.10
N VAL A 466 -9.29 -2.44 4.48
CA VAL A 466 -10.49 -3.22 4.85
C VAL A 466 -10.12 -4.67 5.14
N ARG A 467 -10.91 -5.34 5.99
CA ARG A 467 -10.65 -6.71 6.43
C ARG A 467 -11.90 -7.58 6.33
N SER A 468 -11.70 -8.85 5.94
CA SER A 468 -12.74 -9.89 5.93
C SER A 468 -12.24 -11.11 6.68
N GLY A 469 -13.07 -11.72 7.50
CA GLY A 469 -12.78 -12.99 8.19
C GLY A 469 -13.39 -14.23 7.52
N ASP A 470 -14.03 -14.07 6.34
CA ASP A 470 -14.85 -15.12 5.72
C ASP A 470 -14.63 -15.24 4.19
N GLY A 471 -13.42 -14.92 3.74
CA GLY A 471 -13.04 -15.04 2.33
C GLY A 471 -13.71 -13.99 1.43
N GLY A 472 -13.89 -12.77 1.93
CA GLY A 472 -14.47 -11.67 1.17
C GLY A 472 -15.99 -11.71 1.04
N THR A 473 -16.68 -12.48 1.91
CA THR A 473 -18.15 -12.53 1.92
C THR A 473 -18.72 -11.35 2.70
N THR A 474 -18.15 -11.06 3.87
CA THR A 474 -18.46 -9.86 4.67
C THR A 474 -17.18 -9.10 5.00
N TRP A 475 -17.30 -7.80 5.23
CA TRP A 475 -16.18 -6.91 5.47
C TRP A 475 -16.41 -6.02 6.69
N ARG A 476 -15.33 -5.70 7.39
CA ARG A 476 -15.34 -4.64 8.41
C ARG A 476 -15.39 -3.27 7.75
N ALA A 477 -15.72 -2.25 8.53
CA ALA A 477 -15.62 -0.87 8.06
C ALA A 477 -14.18 -0.54 7.62
N PRO A 478 -14.01 0.27 6.57
CA PRO A 478 -12.70 0.71 6.14
C PRO A 478 -12.03 1.56 7.22
N VAL A 479 -10.72 1.37 7.36
CA VAL A 479 -9.86 2.12 8.28
C VAL A 479 -8.93 2.98 7.45
N ARG A 480 -8.93 4.29 7.70
CA ARG A 480 -7.99 5.23 7.08
C ARG A 480 -6.59 5.03 7.65
N LEU A 481 -5.55 5.15 6.82
CA LEU A 481 -4.16 4.92 7.18
C LEU A 481 -3.30 6.19 7.21
N ASN A 482 -3.72 7.25 6.55
CA ASN A 482 -3.04 8.55 6.56
C ASN A 482 -3.80 9.57 7.41
N ALA A 483 -3.08 10.29 8.24
CA ALA A 483 -3.64 11.31 9.12
C ALA A 483 -4.17 12.50 8.31
N GLU A 484 -3.48 12.90 7.26
CA GLU A 484 -3.83 14.02 6.39
C GLU A 484 -4.11 13.56 4.96
N SER A 485 -5.14 14.12 4.30
CA SER A 485 -5.36 13.86 2.88
C SER A 485 -4.23 14.45 2.05
N ILE A 486 -3.78 13.71 1.06
CA ILE A 486 -2.61 14.01 0.23
C ILE A 486 -3.07 14.75 -1.03
N PRO A 487 -2.83 16.06 -1.18
CA PRO A 487 -3.02 16.75 -2.43
C PRO A 487 -2.12 16.17 -3.52
N LEU A 488 -2.61 16.00 -4.75
CA LEU A 488 -1.80 15.43 -5.84
C LEU A 488 -0.51 16.22 -6.14
N GLY A 489 -0.48 17.51 -5.83
CA GLY A 489 0.74 18.32 -5.96
C GLY A 489 1.89 17.92 -5.02
N TRP A 490 1.62 17.10 -4.00
CA TRP A 490 2.63 16.64 -3.04
C TRP A 490 3.34 15.35 -3.45
N VAL A 491 2.92 14.71 -4.54
CA VAL A 491 3.49 13.43 -4.98
C VAL A 491 4.32 13.59 -6.24
N ALA A 492 5.20 12.62 -6.49
CA ALA A 492 6.11 12.59 -7.62
C ALA A 492 5.39 12.80 -8.96
N ASP A 493 6.00 13.57 -9.84
CA ASP A 493 5.55 13.77 -11.20
C ASP A 493 6.21 12.76 -12.15
N THR A 494 5.45 12.26 -13.11
CA THR A 494 5.94 11.34 -14.13
C THR A 494 5.37 11.67 -15.49
N GLY A 495 5.94 11.14 -16.55
CA GLY A 495 5.40 11.29 -17.90
C GLY A 495 3.98 10.73 -18.10
N LEU A 496 3.46 9.97 -17.11
CA LEU A 496 2.13 9.34 -17.11
C LEU A 496 1.19 9.92 -16.03
N GLY A 497 1.55 11.03 -15.40
CA GLY A 497 0.79 11.66 -14.33
C GLY A 497 1.44 11.55 -12.96
N ARG A 498 0.75 12.06 -11.94
CA ARG A 498 1.19 12.04 -10.55
C ARG A 498 1.16 10.62 -9.99
N MET A 499 2.23 10.22 -9.30
CA MET A 499 2.46 8.84 -8.92
C MET A 499 2.60 8.69 -7.41
N LEU A 500 1.66 7.96 -6.79
CA LEU A 500 1.90 7.39 -5.47
C LEU A 500 2.66 6.06 -5.58
N ALA A 501 2.18 5.18 -6.45
CA ALA A 501 2.78 3.90 -6.77
C ALA A 501 2.03 3.24 -7.94
N ASP A 502 2.65 2.31 -8.65
CA ASP A 502 1.96 1.37 -9.55
C ASP A 502 1.46 0.14 -8.77
N TYR A 503 2.10 -0.15 -7.64
CA TYR A 503 1.71 -1.19 -6.68
C TYR A 503 2.08 -0.76 -5.25
N VAL A 504 1.38 -1.32 -4.28
CA VAL A 504 1.68 -1.24 -2.84
C VAL A 504 1.67 -2.65 -2.27
N SER A 505 2.14 -2.81 -1.05
CA SER A 505 2.25 -4.13 -0.44
C SER A 505 1.37 -4.31 0.77
N LEU A 506 0.93 -5.55 0.95
CA LEU A 506 0.23 -6.00 2.13
C LEU A 506 0.72 -7.39 2.50
N SER A 507 1.06 -7.60 3.75
CA SER A 507 1.47 -8.91 4.28
C SER A 507 0.87 -9.15 5.65
N TYR A 508 0.88 -10.41 6.12
CA TYR A 508 0.42 -10.75 7.47
C TYR A 508 1.60 -11.08 8.38
N VAL A 509 1.64 -10.46 9.55
CA VAL A 509 2.66 -10.68 10.58
C VAL A 509 1.97 -10.94 11.91
N GLY A 510 2.14 -12.14 12.48
CA GLY A 510 1.51 -12.51 13.75
C GLY A 510 -0.01 -12.39 13.72
N GLY A 511 -0.66 -12.69 12.59
CA GLY A 511 -2.12 -12.60 12.38
C GLY A 511 -2.65 -11.18 12.20
N ARG A 512 -1.77 -10.19 11.99
CA ARG A 512 -2.15 -8.80 11.72
C ARG A 512 -1.74 -8.40 10.31
N PRO A 513 -2.62 -7.76 9.53
CA PRO A 513 -2.23 -7.20 8.25
C PRO A 513 -1.31 -6.00 8.44
N MET A 514 -0.25 -5.94 7.67
CA MET A 514 0.69 -4.84 7.59
C MET A 514 0.74 -4.32 6.16
N ALA A 515 0.23 -3.13 5.94
CA ALA A 515 0.36 -2.45 4.66
C ALA A 515 1.68 -1.67 4.62
N VAL A 516 2.36 -1.73 3.49
CA VAL A 516 3.52 -0.89 3.17
C VAL A 516 3.14 -0.06 1.95
N LEU A 517 3.15 1.25 2.10
CA LEU A 517 2.59 2.17 1.12
C LEU A 517 3.35 3.51 1.10
N SER A 518 3.23 4.21 -0.01
CA SER A 518 3.76 5.57 -0.16
C SER A 518 2.74 6.58 0.36
N LEU A 519 3.15 7.44 1.27
CA LEU A 519 2.37 8.59 1.74
C LEU A 519 3.18 9.86 1.55
N ALA A 520 2.50 10.96 1.27
CA ALA A 520 3.13 12.27 1.19
C ALA A 520 2.60 13.20 2.30
N THR A 521 3.48 14.06 2.77
CA THR A 521 3.17 15.17 3.66
C THR A 521 3.44 16.49 2.96
N GLU A 522 3.08 17.61 3.56
CA GLU A 522 3.28 18.93 2.98
C GLU A 522 4.74 19.15 2.57
N PRO A 523 4.99 19.59 1.32
CA PRO A 523 6.34 19.91 0.84
C PRO A 523 7.00 21.00 1.69
N VAL A 524 8.29 20.85 1.95
CA VAL A 524 9.07 21.84 2.71
C VAL A 524 10.06 22.54 1.81
N ALA A 525 10.04 23.86 1.83
CA ALA A 525 10.89 24.71 0.97
C ALA A 525 10.79 24.39 -0.54
N GLY A 526 9.65 23.83 -0.99
CA GLY A 526 9.40 23.42 -2.36
C GLY A 526 9.87 22.00 -2.70
N GLU A 527 10.49 21.28 -1.77
CA GLU A 527 10.86 19.88 -1.91
C GLU A 527 9.71 18.97 -1.48
N LEU A 528 9.45 17.94 -2.29
CA LEU A 528 8.44 16.91 -2.00
C LEU A 528 8.82 16.13 -0.73
N ARG A 529 7.81 15.53 -0.10
CA ARG A 529 7.99 14.63 1.05
C ARG A 529 7.06 13.43 0.91
N GLN A 530 7.41 12.56 -0.02
CA GLN A 530 6.70 11.34 -0.32
C GLN A 530 7.56 10.14 0.09
N LEU A 531 7.18 9.49 1.18
CA LEU A 531 7.99 8.49 1.87
C LEU A 531 7.22 7.17 2.02
N ILE A 532 7.93 6.10 2.32
CA ILE A 532 7.33 4.78 2.56
C ILE A 532 7.00 4.62 4.04
N TYR A 533 5.78 4.20 4.29
CA TYR A 533 5.24 3.92 5.62
C TYR A 533 4.76 2.48 5.73
N ALA A 534 4.88 1.88 6.92
CA ALA A 534 4.25 0.61 7.26
C ALA A 534 3.21 0.80 8.36
N THR A 535 2.07 0.12 8.24
CA THR A 535 1.12 0.04 9.36
C THR A 535 1.69 -0.89 10.42
N THR A 536 2.01 -0.36 11.59
CA THR A 536 2.51 -1.14 12.72
C THR A 536 1.39 -1.52 13.69
N ARG A 537 0.26 -0.82 13.60
CA ARG A 537 -0.95 -1.06 14.35
C ARG A 537 -2.17 -0.72 13.49
N ALA A 538 -3.15 -1.63 13.37
CA ALA A 538 -4.45 -1.40 12.76
C ALA A 538 -5.47 -2.38 13.34
N PRO A 539 -6.74 -1.97 13.62
CA PRO A 539 -7.78 -2.78 14.26
C PRO A 539 -8.34 -3.90 13.39
#